data_101efe16b24965cbc843986b970c390b
#
_entry.id   101efe16b24965cbc843986b970c390b
#
_cell.length_a   1.000
_cell.length_b   1.000
_cell.length_c   1.000
_cell.angle_alpha   90.00
_cell.angle_beta   90.00
_cell.angle_gamma   90.00
#
_symmetry.space_group_name_H-M   'P 1'
#
loop_
_entity.id
_entity.type
_entity.pdbx_description
1 polymer ?
#
loop_
_entity_poly.entity_id
_entity_poly.type
_entity_poly.pdbx_seq_one_letter_code
_entity_poly.pdbx_strand_id
1 'polypeptide(L)'
;MNISAKTIYTVFFTLSLIIPLGTLSADKLAVAADGIDASASISTRASRAAFFLIFEQDGQLVDSLKNTAAEKSGGASSAAVKLLEQYRVNTLIAGDFGEKMLNALNERKIKHIIATGKVTDAITKQTK
;
A
#
# COMPACT_ATOMS: atom_id res chain seq x y z
N MET A 1 12.79 50.33 9.46
CA MET A 1 13.56 49.60 10.05
C MET A 1 13.19 48.23 10.36
N ASN A 2 12.92 47.96 11.54
CA ASN A 2 12.65 46.62 11.99
C ASN A 2 11.45 45.98 11.42
N ILE A 3 10.59 46.77 10.93
CA ILE A 3 9.30 46.31 10.45
C ILE A 3 9.40 45.34 9.31
N SER A 4 10.29 45.60 8.40
CA SER A 4 10.39 44.73 7.24
C SER A 4 10.86 43.34 7.58
N ALA A 5 11.66 43.23 8.59
CA ALA A 5 12.15 41.91 8.99
C ALA A 5 11.03 41.02 9.48
N LYS A 6 10.07 41.58 10.13
CA LYS A 6 8.97 40.79 10.65
C LYS A 6 8.09 40.22 9.58
N THR A 7 7.92 40.95 8.55
CA THR A 7 7.05 40.53 7.48
C THR A 7 7.56 39.30 6.77
N ILE A 8 8.85 39.19 6.71
CA ILE A 8 9.47 38.07 6.04
C ILE A 8 9.22 36.74 6.72
N TYR A 9 9.22 36.74 8.01
CA TYR A 9 9.01 35.52 8.75
C TYR A 9 7.69 34.87 8.48
N THR A 10 6.70 35.66 8.35
CA THR A 10 5.36 35.16 8.14
C THR A 10 5.24 34.36 6.86
N VAL A 11 6.00 34.76 5.87
CA VAL A 11 5.90 34.10 4.58
C VAL A 11 6.43 32.69 4.60
N PHE A 12 7.46 32.45 5.36
CA PHE A 12 8.06 31.12 5.39
C PHE A 12 7.16 30.06 5.96
N PHE A 13 6.39 30.39 6.94
CA PHE A 13 5.51 29.41 7.55
C PHE A 13 4.49 28.87 6.58
N THR A 14 3.98 29.76 5.76
CA THR A 14 2.97 29.32 4.82
C THR A 14 3.51 28.33 3.83
N LEU A 15 4.73 28.51 3.43
CA LEU A 15 5.32 27.58 2.48
C LEU A 15 5.49 26.19 3.03
N SER A 16 5.93 26.09 4.26
CA SER A 16 6.18 24.79 4.82
C SER A 16 4.91 23.98 5.01
N LEU A 17 3.78 24.63 5.13
CA LEU A 17 2.53 23.91 5.28
C LEU A 17 2.08 23.21 4.02
N ILE A 18 2.40 23.76 2.89
CA ILE A 18 1.92 23.23 1.63
C ILE A 18 2.65 21.94 1.24
N ILE A 19 3.93 21.89 1.47
CA ILE A 19 4.74 20.77 1.06
C ILE A 19 4.32 19.44 1.69
N PRO A 20 4.10 19.37 2.99
CA PRO A 20 3.71 18.11 3.61
C PRO A 20 2.41 17.54 3.10
N LEU A 21 1.49 18.40 2.70
CA LEU A 21 0.20 17.94 2.21
C LEU A 21 0.32 17.12 0.94
N GLY A 22 1.20 17.52 0.07
CA GLY A 22 1.39 16.80 -1.18
C GLY A 22 1.95 15.41 -0.96
N THR A 23 2.85 15.27 0.00
CA THR A 23 3.46 13.96 0.26
C THR A 23 2.53 13.02 1.00
N LEU A 24 1.58 13.56 1.76
CA LEU A 24 0.65 12.72 2.50
C LEU A 24 -0.34 11.98 1.63
N SER A 25 -0.52 12.40 0.39
CA SER A 25 -1.48 11.77 -0.49
C SER A 25 -0.87 10.67 -1.35
N ALA A 26 0.40 10.33 -1.14
CA ALA A 26 1.04 9.29 -1.92
C ALA A 26 0.41 7.94 -1.65
N ASP A 27 0.15 7.19 -2.71
CA ASP A 27 -0.43 5.86 -2.62
C ASP A 27 0.62 4.82 -2.30
N LYS A 28 0.18 3.69 -1.78
CA LYS A 28 1.04 2.61 -1.35
C LYS A 28 0.93 1.40 -2.25
N LEU A 29 1.95 0.56 -2.20
CA LEU A 29 1.93 -0.77 -2.81
C LEU A 29 1.67 -1.79 -1.71
N ALA A 30 0.98 -2.86 -2.03
CA ALA A 30 0.81 -3.97 -1.09
C ALA A 30 1.22 -5.27 -1.76
N VAL A 31 1.78 -6.17 -0.97
CA VAL A 31 2.12 -7.53 -1.42
C VAL A 31 1.45 -8.52 -0.49
N ALA A 32 0.67 -9.43 -1.07
CA ALA A 32 0.10 -10.55 -0.33
C ALA A 32 1.22 -11.52 -0.01
N ALA A 33 1.47 -11.80 1.26
CA ALA A 33 2.64 -12.51 1.70
C ALA A 33 2.34 -13.59 2.72
N ASP A 34 3.22 -14.59 2.77
CA ASP A 34 3.11 -15.69 3.73
C ASP A 34 3.78 -15.38 5.06
N GLY A 35 4.49 -14.28 5.17
CA GLY A 35 5.18 -13.85 6.39
C GLY A 35 5.18 -12.34 6.54
N ILE A 36 5.78 -11.88 7.62
CA ILE A 36 5.67 -10.48 8.05
C ILE A 36 6.76 -9.55 7.53
N ASP A 37 7.76 -10.06 6.86
CA ASP A 37 8.84 -9.20 6.36
C ASP A 37 9.10 -9.43 4.88
N ALA A 38 9.95 -8.58 4.31
CA ALA A 38 10.20 -8.58 2.87
C ALA A 38 10.91 -9.83 2.35
N SER A 39 11.47 -10.66 3.23
CA SER A 39 12.08 -11.92 2.82
C SER A 39 11.05 -13.02 2.64
N ALA A 40 9.81 -12.80 3.02
CA ALA A 40 8.74 -13.77 2.90
C ALA A 40 8.41 -14.06 1.44
N SER A 41 7.75 -15.19 1.23
CA SER A 41 7.25 -15.55 -0.09
C SER A 41 5.95 -14.82 -0.38
N ILE A 42 5.74 -14.52 -1.65
CA ILE A 42 4.47 -13.96 -2.11
C ILE A 42 3.41 -15.04 -2.01
N SER A 43 2.27 -14.71 -1.43
CA SER A 43 1.17 -15.65 -1.30
C SER A 43 0.59 -15.99 -2.66
N THR A 44 0.25 -17.26 -2.83
CA THR A 44 -0.40 -17.71 -4.07
C THR A 44 -1.87 -17.33 -4.15
N ARG A 45 -2.44 -16.81 -3.06
CA ARG A 45 -3.87 -16.46 -3.03
C ARG A 45 -4.06 -15.11 -2.35
N ALA A 46 -4.42 -14.12 -3.14
CA ALA A 46 -4.53 -12.73 -2.67
C ALA A 46 -5.48 -12.57 -1.48
N SER A 47 -6.68 -13.13 -1.58
CA SER A 47 -7.68 -12.94 -0.53
C SER A 47 -7.42 -13.79 0.72
N ARG A 48 -6.62 -14.82 0.59
CA ARG A 48 -6.33 -15.76 1.69
C ARG A 48 -4.90 -15.65 2.21
N ALA A 49 -4.17 -14.65 1.80
CA ALA A 49 -2.80 -14.43 2.27
C ALA A 49 -2.80 -14.22 3.77
N ALA A 50 -1.74 -14.66 4.44
CA ALA A 50 -1.61 -14.46 5.87
C ALA A 50 -1.42 -12.99 6.22
N PHE A 51 -0.66 -12.28 5.39
CA PHE A 51 -0.33 -10.88 5.63
C PHE A 51 -0.40 -10.08 4.35
N PHE A 52 -0.61 -8.77 4.51
CA PHE A 52 -0.38 -7.80 3.43
C PHE A 52 0.75 -6.90 3.89
N LEU A 53 1.83 -6.87 3.14
CA LEU A 53 2.96 -6.01 3.43
C LEU A 53 2.80 -4.72 2.64
N ILE A 54 2.84 -3.60 3.33
CA ILE A 54 2.57 -2.29 2.74
C ILE A 54 3.89 -1.56 2.52
N PHE A 55 4.08 -1.07 1.31
CA PHE A 55 5.30 -0.39 0.91
C PHE A 55 5.02 0.99 0.36
N GLU A 56 5.96 1.91 0.59
CA GLU A 56 5.96 3.18 -0.09
C GLU A 56 6.34 2.97 -1.55
N GLN A 57 6.10 3.97 -2.39
CA GLN A 57 6.43 3.88 -3.81
C GLN A 57 7.93 3.71 -4.06
N ASP A 58 8.77 4.09 -3.12
CA ASP A 58 10.22 3.92 -3.22
C ASP A 58 10.70 2.55 -2.76
N GLY A 59 9.80 1.69 -2.32
CA GLY A 59 10.13 0.32 -1.93
C GLY A 59 10.36 0.12 -0.44
N GLN A 60 10.19 1.14 0.36
CA GLN A 60 10.37 1.01 1.80
C GLN A 60 9.15 0.34 2.45
N LEU A 61 9.37 -0.72 3.23
CA LEU A 61 8.30 -1.39 3.97
C LEU A 61 7.86 -0.49 5.12
N VAL A 62 6.58 -0.17 5.16
CA VAL A 62 6.04 0.71 6.19
C VAL A 62 5.08 0.04 7.13
N ASP A 63 4.50 -1.10 6.76
CA ASP A 63 3.59 -1.81 7.64
C ASP A 63 3.45 -3.26 7.22
N SER A 64 3.09 -4.12 8.18
CA SER A 64 2.80 -5.52 7.94
C SER A 64 1.45 -5.83 8.58
N LEU A 65 0.44 -6.00 7.75
CA LEU A 65 -0.92 -6.15 8.21
C LEU A 65 -1.33 -7.61 8.22
N LYS A 66 -1.84 -8.07 9.34
CA LYS A 66 -2.44 -9.40 9.37
C LYS A 66 -3.75 -9.36 8.59
N ASN A 67 -3.93 -10.31 7.68
CA ASN A 67 -5.17 -10.40 6.91
C ASN A 67 -6.23 -11.14 7.72
N THR A 68 -7.03 -10.39 8.46
CA THR A 68 -8.07 -10.97 9.30
C THR A 68 -9.20 -11.60 8.50
N ALA A 69 -9.23 -11.36 7.20
CA ALA A 69 -10.25 -11.94 6.32
C ALA A 69 -9.85 -13.32 5.79
N ALA A 70 -8.60 -13.74 6.01
CA ALA A 70 -8.07 -14.96 5.39
C ALA A 70 -8.90 -16.21 5.69
N GLU A 71 -9.50 -16.28 6.85
CA GLU A 71 -10.24 -17.46 7.29
C GLU A 71 -11.75 -17.31 7.20
N LYS A 72 -12.23 -16.24 6.62
CA LYS A 72 -13.66 -16.05 6.47
C LYS A 72 -14.24 -17.08 5.51
N SER A 73 -15.41 -17.62 5.84
CA SER A 73 -16.09 -18.58 4.97
C SER A 73 -16.69 -17.91 3.74
N GLY A 74 -16.97 -16.61 3.82
CA GLY A 74 -17.48 -15.84 2.70
C GLY A 74 -17.09 -14.39 2.86
N GLY A 75 -17.02 -13.66 1.75
CA GLY A 75 -16.71 -12.25 1.78
C GLY A 75 -15.24 -11.92 2.04
N ALA A 76 -14.35 -12.90 1.92
CA ALA A 76 -12.94 -12.68 2.17
C ALA A 76 -12.33 -11.63 1.23
N SER A 77 -12.70 -11.67 -0.05
CA SER A 77 -12.17 -10.71 -1.03
C SER A 77 -12.59 -9.29 -0.70
N SER A 78 -13.85 -9.09 -0.40
CA SER A 78 -14.39 -7.78 -0.06
C SER A 78 -13.72 -7.22 1.19
N ALA A 79 -13.59 -8.05 2.21
CA ALA A 79 -12.96 -7.64 3.47
C ALA A 79 -11.49 -7.31 3.29
N ALA A 80 -10.77 -8.11 2.51
CA ALA A 80 -9.36 -7.86 2.23
C ALA A 80 -9.16 -6.55 1.50
N VAL A 81 -9.97 -6.28 0.47
CA VAL A 81 -9.85 -5.05 -0.30
C VAL A 81 -10.19 -3.84 0.55
N LYS A 82 -11.17 -3.96 1.44
CA LYS A 82 -11.51 -2.89 2.34
C LYS A 82 -10.35 -2.54 3.27
N LEU A 83 -9.67 -3.56 3.76
CA LEU A 83 -8.48 -3.35 4.59
C LEU A 83 -7.40 -2.61 3.81
N LEU A 84 -7.13 -3.02 2.58
CA LEU A 84 -6.13 -2.37 1.74
C LEU A 84 -6.49 -0.91 1.46
N GLU A 85 -7.76 -0.65 1.22
CA GLU A 85 -8.23 0.69 0.97
C GLU A 85 -7.95 1.63 2.14
N GLN A 86 -8.09 1.12 3.35
CA GLN A 86 -7.82 1.90 4.56
C GLN A 86 -6.38 2.38 4.63
N TYR A 87 -5.46 1.67 3.99
CA TYR A 87 -4.04 2.01 3.98
C TYR A 87 -3.61 2.69 2.69
N ARG A 88 -4.57 3.13 1.89
CA ARG A 88 -4.32 3.89 0.66
C ARG A 88 -3.52 3.11 -0.37
N VAL A 89 -3.75 1.82 -0.42
CA VAL A 89 -3.09 0.95 -1.40
C VAL A 89 -3.73 1.16 -2.77
N ASN A 90 -2.93 1.38 -3.79
CA ASN A 90 -3.44 1.46 -5.15
C ASN A 90 -2.99 0.29 -6.04
N THR A 91 -2.12 -0.55 -5.54
CA THR A 91 -1.63 -1.71 -6.29
C THR A 91 -1.40 -2.88 -5.34
N LEU A 92 -1.94 -4.04 -5.70
CA LEU A 92 -1.74 -5.27 -4.93
C LEU A 92 -1.00 -6.28 -5.78
N ILE A 93 0.04 -6.88 -5.22
CA ILE A 93 0.84 -7.93 -5.85
C ILE A 93 0.55 -9.24 -5.15
N ALA A 94 0.26 -10.29 -5.91
CA ALA A 94 0.00 -11.63 -5.38
C ALA A 94 0.24 -12.68 -6.47
N GLY A 95 0.28 -13.95 -6.08
CA GLY A 95 0.48 -15.03 -7.04
C GLY A 95 -0.76 -15.32 -7.86
N ASP A 96 -1.94 -15.20 -7.25
CA ASP A 96 -3.20 -15.38 -7.96
C ASP A 96 -4.28 -14.59 -7.22
N PHE A 97 -5.28 -14.15 -7.96
CA PHE A 97 -6.32 -13.29 -7.37
C PHE A 97 -7.69 -13.95 -7.27
N GLY A 98 -8.07 -14.71 -8.26
CA GLY A 98 -9.42 -15.22 -8.36
C GLY A 98 -10.41 -14.14 -8.80
N GLU A 99 -11.54 -14.57 -9.31
CA GLU A 99 -12.52 -13.66 -9.90
C GLU A 99 -13.11 -12.66 -8.90
N LYS A 100 -13.48 -13.14 -7.72
CA LYS A 100 -14.09 -12.26 -6.72
C LYS A 100 -13.12 -11.18 -6.25
N MET A 101 -11.85 -11.55 -6.11
CA MET A 101 -10.83 -10.58 -5.70
C MET A 101 -10.59 -9.54 -6.78
N LEU A 102 -10.52 -9.97 -8.04
CA LEU A 102 -10.34 -9.04 -9.14
C LEU A 102 -11.50 -8.06 -9.22
N ASN A 103 -12.70 -8.55 -9.06
CA ASN A 103 -13.88 -7.67 -9.09
C ASN A 103 -13.83 -6.65 -7.95
N ALA A 104 -13.48 -7.10 -6.75
CA ALA A 104 -13.41 -6.22 -5.60
C ALA A 104 -12.33 -5.14 -5.77
N LEU A 105 -11.18 -5.51 -6.34
CA LEU A 105 -10.10 -4.56 -6.62
C LEU A 105 -10.53 -3.55 -7.67
N ASN A 106 -11.16 -4.02 -8.73
CA ASN A 106 -11.61 -3.15 -9.81
C ASN A 106 -12.62 -2.11 -9.34
N GLU A 107 -13.52 -2.51 -8.48
CA GLU A 107 -14.52 -1.59 -7.92
C GLU A 107 -13.86 -0.43 -7.18
N ARG A 108 -12.71 -0.66 -6.60
CA ARG A 108 -11.98 0.34 -5.83
C ARG A 108 -10.81 0.95 -6.59
N LYS A 109 -10.68 0.59 -7.86
CA LYS A 109 -9.61 1.09 -8.74
C LYS A 109 -8.22 0.76 -8.21
N ILE A 110 -8.08 -0.39 -7.60
CA ILE A 110 -6.81 -0.91 -7.16
C ILE A 110 -6.26 -1.83 -8.25
N LYS A 111 -5.05 -1.57 -8.69
CA LYS A 111 -4.39 -2.38 -9.70
C LYS A 111 -3.93 -3.70 -9.13
N HIS A 112 -3.83 -4.72 -9.98
CA HIS A 112 -3.30 -6.00 -9.56
C HIS A 112 -2.09 -6.38 -10.40
N ILE A 113 -1.13 -7.03 -9.78
CA ILE A 113 0.07 -7.52 -10.45
C ILE A 113 0.30 -8.96 -10.00
N ILE A 114 0.48 -9.86 -10.96
CA ILE A 114 0.76 -11.26 -10.65
C ILE A 114 2.27 -11.43 -10.56
N ALA A 115 2.74 -11.98 -9.46
CA ALA A 115 4.15 -12.27 -9.25
C ALA A 115 4.29 -13.45 -8.29
N THR A 116 5.41 -14.16 -8.41
CA THR A 116 5.74 -15.27 -7.52
C THR A 116 7.16 -15.07 -7.00
N GLY A 117 7.53 -15.83 -5.98
CA GLY A 117 8.85 -15.74 -5.39
C GLY A 117 8.86 -14.89 -4.14
N LYS A 118 9.92 -14.15 -3.94
CA LYS A 118 10.08 -13.34 -2.74
C LYS A 118 9.49 -11.96 -2.90
N VAL A 119 8.94 -11.44 -1.81
CA VAL A 119 8.37 -10.08 -1.78
C VAL A 119 9.42 -9.06 -2.20
N THR A 120 10.61 -9.17 -1.67
CA THR A 120 11.73 -8.27 -1.99
C THR A 120 11.97 -8.14 -3.48
N ASP A 121 11.95 -9.26 -4.19
CA ASP A 121 12.22 -9.25 -5.65
C ASP A 121 11.11 -8.54 -6.40
N ALA A 122 9.88 -8.76 -6.02
CA ALA A 122 8.74 -8.13 -6.68
C ALA A 122 8.76 -6.61 -6.45
N ILE A 123 9.06 -6.19 -5.24
CA ILE A 123 9.11 -4.77 -4.91
C ILE A 123 10.24 -4.08 -5.68
N THR A 124 11.40 -4.71 -5.77
CA THR A 124 12.52 -4.15 -6.52
C THR A 124 12.13 -3.90 -7.98
N LYS A 125 11.38 -4.80 -8.59
CA LYS A 125 10.92 -4.62 -9.96
C LYS A 125 9.98 -3.44 -10.11
N GLN A 126 9.11 -3.24 -9.15
CA GLN A 126 8.09 -2.18 -9.24
C GLN A 126 8.64 -0.79 -8.94
N THR A 127 9.75 -0.71 -8.23
CA THR A 127 10.28 0.58 -7.79
C THR A 127 11.47 1.08 -8.60
N LYS A 128 11.82 0.38 -9.66
CA LYS A 128 12.91 0.79 -10.53
C LYS A 128 12.55 1.95 -11.42
#